data_c981e579e70deb94ac2bd373798d5a30
#
_entry.id   c981e579e70deb94ac2bd373798d5a30
#
_cell.length_a   1.000
_cell.length_b   1.000
_cell.length_c   1.000
_cell.angle_alpha   90.00
_cell.angle_beta   90.00
_cell.angle_gamma   90.00
#
_symmetry.space_group_name_H-M   'P 1'
#
loop_
_entity.id
_entity.type
_entity.pdbx_description
1 polymer ?
#
loop_
_entity_poly.entity_id
_entity_poly.type
_entity_poly.pdbx_seq_one_letter_code
_entity_poly.pdbx_strand_id
1 'polypeptide(L)'
;MPETPSQQGQQAVVSPDEPAGTGHPAGSAATRRPGRKGRGRRIALIAVASLTAVAGVVALGGFLAIRHLEGNIHRIPNVFVGLAAATKPLMPAATKKSMTILLTASDTLPAHVGGSGIDHSATAPQAPSALIALVHINANRKGGAIVSIPADTLVRIPGHGRGKISGALRLGGPSLLIATIQQLTGVRIDHYSVVNEAGLASALGPLGGVDVTLPAAATSGRVRFHAGVNHLSSADALNYTEQPTLSEEGHALRQQALLRAVLDKLAHEHLLGDPVSAFGILNAFTKALSVDSNFTNGQLQSLAKHLNLLGPSSGAFVTAPVSNRHLIQPASRQLWKAIRHDAVAAFARQHPETVTPAAPS
;
A
#
# COMPACT_ATOMS: atom_id res chain seq x y z
N MET A 1 -3.18 61.22 -30.35
CA MET A 1 -3.72 62.32 -31.20
C MET A 1 -4.02 61.78 -32.59
N PRO A 2 -5.06 62.19 -33.21
CA PRO A 2 -6.40 62.61 -32.78
C PRO A 2 -7.46 61.66 -33.44
N GLU A 3 -8.71 61.68 -33.40
CA GLU A 3 -9.77 62.59 -32.89
C GLU A 3 -11.10 61.88 -33.14
N THR A 4 -11.98 62.00 -32.23
CA THR A 4 -13.43 61.95 -32.42
C THR A 4 -13.85 63.23 -33.26
N PRO A 5 -15.06 63.38 -33.87
CA PRO A 5 -16.28 63.56 -33.11
C PRO A 5 -17.58 63.14 -33.82
N SER A 6 -18.68 62.99 -33.07
CA SER A 6 -19.89 63.86 -32.90
C SER A 6 -20.91 63.85 -34.02
N GLN A 7 -22.08 63.70 -33.71
CA GLN A 7 -23.26 64.46 -33.27
C GLN A 7 -24.49 64.35 -34.18
N GLN A 8 -25.58 64.20 -33.54
CA GLN A 8 -26.84 65.03 -33.56
C GLN A 8 -27.76 64.78 -34.78
N GLY A 9 -29.01 64.78 -34.67
CA GLY A 9 -29.97 65.30 -33.73
C GLY A 9 -31.39 65.14 -34.30
N GLN A 10 -32.27 65.16 -33.39
CA GLN A 10 -33.41 66.07 -33.26
C GLN A 10 -34.68 65.81 -34.06
N GLN A 11 -35.73 65.58 -33.31
CA GLN A 11 -36.94 66.39 -33.10
C GLN A 11 -38.00 66.30 -34.26
N ALA A 12 -39.25 66.28 -34.05
CA ALA A 12 -40.26 66.52 -33.03
C ALA A 12 -41.66 66.46 -33.64
N VAL A 13 -42.64 66.18 -32.81
CA VAL A 13 -43.90 66.97 -32.66
C VAL A 13 -45.15 66.61 -33.48
N VAL A 14 -46.18 66.38 -32.75
CA VAL A 14 -47.56 66.89 -32.67
C VAL A 14 -48.68 65.91 -32.95
N SER A 15 -49.50 65.70 -31.89
CA SER A 15 -50.91 65.31 -31.87
C SER A 15 -51.78 66.44 -32.49
N PRO A 16 -53.10 66.40 -32.65
CA PRO A 16 -54.11 65.63 -31.92
C PRO A 16 -55.29 65.14 -32.83
N ASP A 17 -56.19 64.36 -32.31
CA ASP A 17 -57.66 64.61 -32.16
C ASP A 17 -58.44 63.28 -31.95
N GLU A 18 -59.22 63.29 -30.93
CA GLU A 18 -60.38 62.41 -30.67
C GLU A 18 -61.62 62.85 -31.47
N PRO A 19 -62.66 62.02 -31.70
CA PRO A 19 -63.57 61.63 -30.61
C PRO A 19 -64.36 60.31 -30.78
N ALA A 20 -64.74 59.85 -29.62
CA ALA A 20 -65.94 59.13 -29.19
C ALA A 20 -66.69 58.16 -30.11
N GLY A 21 -66.95 56.97 -29.63
CA GLY A 21 -67.95 56.03 -30.17
C GLY A 21 -68.17 54.79 -29.28
N THR A 22 -69.25 54.86 -28.53
CA THR A 22 -69.92 53.92 -27.66
C THR A 22 -70.09 52.49 -28.19
N GLY A 23 -69.92 51.48 -27.34
CA GLY A 23 -70.39 50.12 -27.63
C GLY A 23 -69.89 49.04 -26.62
N HIS A 24 -70.77 48.72 -25.69
CA HIS A 24 -70.66 47.56 -24.71
C HIS A 24 -71.12 46.26 -25.38
N PRO A 25 -71.03 45.10 -24.68
CA PRO A 25 -69.85 44.25 -24.29
C PRO A 25 -69.97 42.86 -24.92
N ALA A 26 -68.87 42.18 -25.12
CA ALA A 26 -68.92 40.74 -25.36
C ALA A 26 -67.80 40.05 -24.56
N GLY A 27 -68.22 39.11 -23.71
CA GLY A 27 -67.44 38.39 -22.75
C GLY A 27 -66.29 37.61 -23.38
N SER A 28 -65.11 37.92 -22.95
CA SER A 28 -63.91 37.12 -23.24
C SER A 28 -63.82 35.98 -22.23
N ALA A 29 -64.12 34.75 -22.66
CA ALA A 29 -63.85 33.55 -21.96
C ALA A 29 -62.31 33.37 -21.78
N ALA A 30 -61.84 33.58 -20.60
CA ALA A 30 -60.44 33.28 -20.21
C ALA A 30 -60.23 31.79 -20.33
N THR A 31 -59.62 31.32 -21.42
CA THR A 31 -59.07 29.96 -21.52
C THR A 31 -57.94 29.84 -20.53
N ARG A 32 -58.19 29.21 -19.38
CA ARG A 32 -57.19 28.73 -18.43
C ARG A 32 -56.30 27.73 -19.14
N ARG A 33 -55.07 28.15 -19.53
CA ARG A 33 -54.04 27.25 -19.97
C ARG A 33 -53.73 26.30 -18.81
N PRO A 34 -53.80 24.96 -19.00
CA PRO A 34 -53.47 24.00 -17.93
C PRO A 34 -52.02 24.18 -17.56
N GLY A 35 -51.80 24.43 -16.27
CA GLY A 35 -50.50 24.71 -15.67
C GLY A 35 -49.47 23.61 -15.93
N ARG A 36 -48.37 24.01 -16.51
CA ARG A 36 -47.17 23.23 -16.87
C ARG A 36 -46.39 22.67 -15.65
N LYS A 37 -47.04 22.56 -14.45
CA LYS A 37 -46.43 22.16 -13.19
C LYS A 37 -46.09 20.64 -13.08
N GLY A 38 -46.66 19.79 -13.95
CA GLY A 38 -46.43 18.32 -13.86
C GLY A 38 -45.18 17.83 -14.59
N ARG A 39 -44.70 18.58 -15.61
CA ARG A 39 -43.60 18.13 -16.47
C ARG A 39 -42.23 18.29 -15.78
N GLY A 40 -42.01 19.38 -15.03
CA GLY A 40 -40.80 19.64 -14.28
C GLY A 40 -40.62 18.64 -13.12
N ARG A 41 -41.71 18.30 -12.44
CA ARG A 41 -41.67 17.31 -11.34
C ARG A 41 -41.34 15.89 -11.85
N ARG A 42 -41.86 15.49 -13.00
CA ARG A 42 -41.51 14.19 -13.64
C ARG A 42 -40.04 14.16 -14.10
N ILE A 43 -39.54 15.25 -14.69
CA ILE A 43 -38.13 15.36 -15.10
C ILE A 43 -37.20 15.31 -13.86
N ALA A 44 -37.55 16.01 -12.79
CA ALA A 44 -36.81 15.96 -11.54
C ALA A 44 -36.81 14.56 -10.92
N LEU A 45 -37.94 13.84 -10.91
CA LEU A 45 -38.04 12.47 -10.43
C LEU A 45 -37.21 11.48 -11.27
N ILE A 46 -37.24 11.66 -12.61
CA ILE A 46 -36.40 10.82 -13.51
C ILE A 46 -34.91 11.12 -13.29
N ALA A 47 -34.53 12.39 -13.13
CA ALA A 47 -33.13 12.76 -12.84
C ALA A 47 -32.64 12.21 -11.50
N VAL A 48 -33.46 12.27 -10.45
CA VAL A 48 -33.13 11.67 -9.15
C VAL A 48 -33.06 10.13 -9.24
N ALA A 49 -34.01 9.49 -9.93
CA ALA A 49 -34.02 8.05 -10.14
C ALA A 49 -32.79 7.57 -10.94
N SER A 50 -32.40 8.32 -12.01
CA SER A 50 -31.20 7.98 -12.76
C SER A 50 -29.91 8.21 -11.96
N LEU A 51 -29.84 9.26 -11.16
CA LEU A 51 -28.68 9.51 -10.28
C LEU A 51 -28.54 8.42 -9.20
N THR A 52 -29.68 8.02 -8.60
CA THR A 52 -29.67 6.91 -7.62
C THR A 52 -29.34 5.58 -8.27
N ALA A 53 -29.81 5.30 -9.49
CA ALA A 53 -29.44 4.09 -10.23
C ALA A 53 -27.94 4.07 -10.57
N VAL A 54 -27.38 5.18 -11.06
CA VAL A 54 -25.93 5.30 -11.32
C VAL A 54 -25.14 5.13 -10.05
N ALA A 55 -25.52 5.79 -8.95
CA ALA A 55 -24.87 5.63 -7.65
C ALA A 55 -24.94 4.16 -7.15
N GLY A 56 -26.06 3.49 -7.37
CA GLY A 56 -26.24 2.07 -7.05
C GLY A 56 -25.31 1.15 -7.87
N VAL A 57 -25.19 1.42 -9.18
CA VAL A 57 -24.28 0.65 -10.06
C VAL A 57 -22.82 0.87 -9.66
N VAL A 58 -22.42 2.12 -9.38
CA VAL A 58 -21.05 2.43 -8.91
C VAL A 58 -20.76 1.77 -7.56
N ALA A 59 -21.71 1.83 -6.63
CA ALA A 59 -21.56 1.18 -5.32
C ALA A 59 -21.47 -0.35 -5.43
N LEU A 60 -22.30 -0.96 -6.28
CA LEU A 60 -22.28 -2.40 -6.56
C LEU A 60 -20.97 -2.80 -7.25
N GLY A 61 -20.54 -2.06 -8.26
CA GLY A 61 -19.25 -2.28 -8.95
C GLY A 61 -18.07 -2.18 -7.99
N GLY A 62 -18.04 -1.15 -7.16
CA GLY A 62 -17.02 -1.01 -6.11
C GLY A 62 -17.05 -2.15 -5.08
N PHE A 63 -18.23 -2.57 -4.65
CA PHE A 63 -18.38 -3.70 -3.73
C PHE A 63 -17.88 -5.03 -4.34
N LEU A 64 -18.23 -5.29 -5.60
CA LEU A 64 -17.78 -6.50 -6.32
C LEU A 64 -16.27 -6.47 -6.55
N ALA A 65 -15.70 -5.31 -6.89
CA ALA A 65 -14.27 -5.13 -7.03
C ALA A 65 -13.53 -5.43 -5.72
N ILE A 66 -13.98 -4.89 -4.60
CA ILE A 66 -13.41 -5.17 -3.27
C ILE A 66 -13.49 -6.67 -2.96
N ARG A 67 -14.65 -7.28 -3.16
CA ARG A 67 -14.85 -8.74 -2.95
C ARG A 67 -13.88 -9.57 -3.80
N HIS A 68 -13.68 -9.18 -5.05
CA HIS A 68 -12.73 -9.83 -5.94
C HIS A 68 -11.29 -9.71 -5.42
N LEU A 69 -10.86 -8.51 -5.04
CA LEU A 69 -9.53 -8.27 -4.49
C LEU A 69 -9.28 -9.05 -3.19
N GLU A 70 -10.28 -9.12 -2.32
CA GLU A 70 -10.21 -9.91 -1.08
C GLU A 70 -10.07 -11.41 -1.36
N GLY A 71 -10.70 -11.92 -2.42
CA GLY A 71 -10.63 -13.31 -2.85
C GLY A 71 -9.26 -13.72 -3.39
N ASN A 72 -8.44 -12.78 -3.87
CA ASN A 72 -7.10 -13.06 -4.36
C ASN A 72 -6.08 -13.31 -3.24
N ILE A 73 -6.34 -12.80 -2.04
CA ILE A 73 -5.38 -12.86 -0.93
C ILE A 73 -5.40 -14.25 -0.32
N HIS A 74 -4.27 -14.93 -0.40
CA HIS A 74 -4.11 -16.25 0.20
C HIS A 74 -4.03 -16.15 1.73
N ARG A 75 -4.77 -17.05 2.43
CA ARG A 75 -4.79 -17.08 3.90
C ARG A 75 -3.91 -18.19 4.44
N ILE A 76 -2.95 -17.86 5.31
CA ILE A 76 -2.06 -18.80 5.96
C ILE A 76 -2.68 -19.15 7.33
N PRO A 77 -3.14 -20.38 7.55
CA PRO A 77 -3.72 -20.77 8.83
C PRO A 77 -2.64 -21.01 9.89
N ASN A 78 -3.04 -20.94 11.15
CA ASN A 78 -2.26 -21.43 12.31
C ASN A 78 -0.88 -20.77 12.52
N VAL A 79 -0.64 -19.57 11.96
CA VAL A 79 0.65 -18.87 12.05
C VAL A 79 1.05 -18.58 13.51
N PHE A 80 0.08 -18.36 14.39
CA PHE A 80 0.29 -18.03 15.81
C PHE A 80 0.07 -19.19 16.76
N VAL A 81 -0.16 -20.39 16.24
CA VAL A 81 -0.36 -21.61 17.08
C VAL A 81 0.99 -22.05 17.64
N GLY A 82 1.01 -22.46 18.90
CA GLY A 82 2.21 -22.91 19.58
C GLY A 82 3.15 -21.80 20.10
N LEU A 83 2.80 -20.53 19.89
CA LEU A 83 3.47 -19.43 20.58
C LEU A 83 3.16 -19.51 22.07
N ALA A 84 4.12 -19.97 22.86
CA ALA A 84 3.98 -20.05 24.32
C ALA A 84 3.67 -18.66 24.90
N ALA A 85 2.89 -18.61 25.99
CA ALA A 85 2.57 -17.38 26.70
C ALA A 85 3.84 -16.58 27.11
N ALA A 86 4.96 -17.27 27.34
CA ALA A 86 6.27 -16.69 27.65
C ALA A 86 6.89 -15.90 26.47
N THR A 87 6.43 -16.11 25.23
CA THR A 87 6.92 -15.38 24.06
C THR A 87 6.04 -14.16 23.71
N LYS A 88 4.94 -13.95 24.45
CA LYS A 88 4.15 -12.74 24.32
C LYS A 88 4.93 -11.58 24.95
N PRO A 89 5.41 -10.60 24.18
CA PRO A 89 6.06 -9.45 24.77
C PRO A 89 5.07 -8.75 25.70
N LEU A 90 5.52 -8.36 26.88
CA LEU A 90 4.79 -7.47 27.76
C LEU A 90 4.75 -6.10 27.12
N MET A 91 3.72 -5.82 26.34
CA MET A 91 3.52 -4.48 25.79
C MET A 91 2.97 -3.55 26.87
N PRO A 92 3.54 -2.33 27.00
CA PRO A 92 2.91 -1.29 27.80
C PRO A 92 1.49 -1.02 27.27
N ALA A 93 0.54 -0.82 28.18
CA ALA A 93 -0.86 -0.61 27.84
C ALA A 93 -1.13 0.59 26.90
N ALA A 94 -0.17 1.51 26.77
CA ALA A 94 -0.26 2.71 25.96
C ALA A 94 -0.28 2.49 24.44
N THR A 95 0.19 1.34 23.94
CA THR A 95 0.39 1.08 22.49
C THR A 95 -0.63 0.11 21.89
N LYS A 96 -1.80 -0.07 22.51
CA LYS A 96 -2.87 -0.98 22.02
C LYS A 96 -3.42 -0.69 20.62
N LYS A 97 -3.02 0.42 20.00
CA LYS A 97 -3.52 0.83 18.67
C LYS A 97 -2.49 0.74 17.56
N SER A 98 -1.20 0.55 17.86
CA SER A 98 -0.18 0.30 16.85
C SER A 98 -0.35 -1.10 16.25
N MET A 99 0.14 -1.30 15.04
CA MET A 99 0.08 -2.60 14.34
C MET A 99 1.47 -2.92 13.80
N THR A 100 1.97 -4.10 14.11
CA THR A 100 3.24 -4.59 13.58
C THR A 100 3.02 -5.87 12.79
N ILE A 101 3.42 -5.84 11.52
CA ILE A 101 3.31 -6.97 10.60
C ILE A 101 4.73 -7.48 10.34
N LEU A 102 4.94 -8.78 10.52
CA LEU A 102 6.16 -9.43 10.05
C LEU A 102 5.98 -9.78 8.58
N LEU A 103 6.80 -9.18 7.73
CA LEU A 103 6.82 -9.39 6.29
C LEU A 103 8.03 -10.25 5.93
N THR A 104 7.80 -11.30 5.14
CA THR A 104 8.85 -12.11 4.51
C THR A 104 8.62 -12.19 3.00
N ALA A 105 9.68 -12.47 2.22
CA ALA A 105 9.55 -12.80 0.82
C ALA A 105 9.63 -14.32 0.61
N SER A 106 9.07 -14.81 -0.49
CA SER A 106 9.18 -16.20 -0.90
C SER A 106 9.13 -16.30 -2.42
N ASP A 107 9.97 -17.15 -3.00
CA ASP A 107 9.97 -17.45 -4.45
C ASP A 107 8.76 -18.31 -4.85
N THR A 108 8.21 -19.05 -3.89
CA THR A 108 7.03 -19.88 -4.10
C THR A 108 5.85 -19.35 -3.29
N LEU A 109 4.67 -19.29 -3.91
CA LEU A 109 3.44 -19.15 -3.12
C LEU A 109 3.40 -20.36 -2.17
N PRO A 110 3.03 -20.17 -0.89
CA PRO A 110 2.81 -21.30 0.01
C PRO A 110 1.68 -22.16 -0.58
N ALA A 111 2.07 -23.18 -1.36
CA ALA A 111 1.15 -24.15 -1.87
C ALA A 111 0.57 -24.89 -0.68
N HIS A 112 -0.70 -24.65 -0.40
CA HIS A 112 -1.56 -25.43 0.49
C HIS A 112 -0.90 -25.89 1.80
N VAL A 113 -0.67 -24.98 2.74
CA VAL A 113 -0.59 -25.38 4.14
C VAL A 113 -2.03 -25.61 4.64
N GLY A 114 -2.74 -26.47 3.95
CA GLY A 114 -4.06 -26.99 4.31
C GLY A 114 -3.89 -28.40 4.84
N GLY A 115 -3.42 -28.52 6.06
CA GLY A 115 -3.33 -29.78 6.77
C GLY A 115 -2.96 -29.47 8.21
N SER A 116 -3.72 -30.02 9.15
CA SER A 116 -3.48 -30.01 10.58
C SER A 116 -2.22 -30.83 10.89
N GLY A 117 -1.09 -30.18 10.77
CA GLY A 117 0.24 -30.76 10.98
C GLY A 117 1.20 -30.00 10.11
N ILE A 118 2.31 -29.56 10.69
CA ILE A 118 3.47 -29.16 9.92
C ILE A 118 3.92 -30.43 9.21
N ASP A 119 3.48 -30.63 7.98
CA ASP A 119 3.96 -31.73 7.16
C ASP A 119 5.40 -31.41 6.78
N HIS A 120 6.35 -31.91 7.60
CA HIS A 120 7.78 -31.85 7.33
C HIS A 120 8.17 -32.65 6.07
N SER A 121 7.20 -33.31 5.42
CA SER A 121 7.40 -34.10 4.20
C SER A 121 7.19 -33.29 2.91
N ALA A 122 6.74 -32.03 2.96
CA ALA A 122 6.78 -31.13 1.84
C ALA A 122 8.25 -30.77 1.55
N THR A 123 8.91 -31.65 0.89
CA THR A 123 10.30 -31.66 0.42
C THR A 123 10.50 -30.68 -0.73
N ALA A 124 10.15 -29.42 -0.57
CA ALA A 124 10.82 -28.36 -1.30
C ALA A 124 11.58 -27.55 -0.25
N PRO A 125 12.91 -27.46 -0.31
CA PRO A 125 13.62 -26.50 0.50
C PRO A 125 13.09 -25.14 0.08
N GLN A 126 12.21 -24.57 0.92
CA GLN A 126 11.89 -23.15 0.79
C GLN A 126 13.22 -22.44 0.94
N ALA A 127 13.65 -21.80 -0.14
CA ALA A 127 14.83 -20.95 -0.06
C ALA A 127 14.63 -20.01 1.13
N PRO A 128 15.65 -19.84 2.00
CA PRO A 128 15.50 -19.01 3.18
C PRO A 128 15.10 -17.62 2.69
N SER A 129 13.98 -17.09 3.20
CA SER A 129 13.55 -15.73 2.87
C SER A 129 14.71 -14.77 3.11
N ALA A 130 15.20 -14.13 2.07
CA ALA A 130 16.23 -13.12 2.18
C ALA A 130 15.66 -11.83 2.80
N LEU A 131 14.36 -11.57 2.63
CA LEU A 131 13.65 -10.45 3.22
C LEU A 131 12.97 -10.86 4.52
N ILE A 132 13.36 -10.24 5.62
CA ILE A 132 12.67 -10.26 6.90
C ILE A 132 12.50 -8.81 7.34
N ALA A 133 11.28 -8.32 7.39
CA ALA A 133 11.01 -6.93 7.73
C ALA A 133 9.82 -6.79 8.69
N LEU A 134 9.91 -5.83 9.58
CA LEU A 134 8.81 -5.39 10.44
C LEU A 134 8.17 -4.16 9.81
N VAL A 135 6.94 -4.28 9.37
CA VAL A 135 6.11 -3.14 8.93
C VAL A 135 5.34 -2.67 10.15
N HIS A 136 5.68 -1.50 10.65
CA HIS A 136 5.09 -0.92 11.85
C HIS A 136 4.25 0.30 11.50
N ILE A 137 3.00 0.29 11.92
CA ILE A 137 2.08 1.42 11.80
C ILE A 137 1.85 2.01 13.19
N ASN A 138 2.15 3.28 13.34
CA ASN A 138 2.01 3.99 14.61
C ASN A 138 0.56 4.01 15.10
N ALA A 139 0.37 4.04 16.41
CA ALA A 139 -0.95 4.06 17.04
C ALA A 139 -1.83 5.25 16.61
N ASN A 140 -1.20 6.40 16.35
CA ASN A 140 -1.88 7.61 15.91
C ASN A 140 -2.25 7.62 14.42
N ARG A 141 -1.85 6.59 13.65
CA ARG A 141 -2.07 6.49 12.19
C ARG A 141 -1.53 7.69 11.39
N LYS A 142 -0.49 8.37 11.89
CA LYS A 142 0.16 9.52 11.22
C LYS A 142 1.58 9.21 10.75
N GLY A 143 2.04 7.99 10.87
CA GLY A 143 3.36 7.53 10.43
C GLY A 143 3.50 6.04 10.57
N GLY A 144 4.55 5.52 9.98
CA GLY A 144 4.92 4.12 10.05
C GLY A 144 6.41 3.94 9.77
N ALA A 145 6.86 2.72 9.81
CA ALA A 145 8.23 2.37 9.51
C ALA A 145 8.32 0.96 8.93
N ILE A 146 9.32 0.75 8.09
CA ILE A 146 9.75 -0.59 7.68
C ILE A 146 11.14 -0.80 8.24
N VAL A 147 11.27 -1.81 9.07
CA VAL A 147 12.53 -2.16 9.71
C VAL A 147 12.98 -3.53 9.22
N SER A 148 13.98 -3.55 8.36
CA SER A 148 14.56 -4.77 7.83
C SER A 148 15.56 -5.38 8.81
N ILE A 149 15.53 -6.70 8.92
CA ILE A 149 16.51 -7.49 9.69
C ILE A 149 17.25 -8.37 8.69
N PRO A 150 18.59 -8.23 8.53
CA PRO A 150 19.34 -9.09 7.63
C PRO A 150 19.14 -10.58 7.95
N ALA A 151 18.81 -11.36 6.95
CA ALA A 151 18.38 -12.76 7.10
C ALA A 151 19.46 -13.70 7.66
N ASP A 152 20.72 -13.33 7.50
CA ASP A 152 21.88 -14.04 8.01
C ASP A 152 22.29 -13.63 9.45
N THR A 153 21.56 -12.69 10.07
CA THR A 153 21.81 -12.24 11.44
C THR A 153 21.76 -13.42 12.40
N LEU A 154 22.85 -13.56 13.19
CA LEU A 154 22.98 -14.62 14.17
C LEU A 154 22.21 -14.27 15.45
N VAL A 155 21.16 -15.04 15.71
CA VAL A 155 20.26 -14.85 16.84
C VAL A 155 20.08 -16.16 17.63
N ARG A 156 19.48 -16.07 18.81
CA ARG A 156 19.02 -17.25 19.54
C ARG A 156 17.63 -17.65 19.01
N ILE A 157 17.52 -18.87 18.50
CA ILE A 157 16.26 -19.46 18.02
C ILE A 157 15.71 -20.34 19.16
N PRO A 158 14.49 -20.10 19.64
CA PRO A 158 13.88 -20.89 20.73
C PRO A 158 13.90 -22.39 20.41
N GLY A 159 14.43 -23.18 21.33
CA GLY A 159 14.55 -24.65 21.16
C GLY A 159 15.65 -25.13 20.22
N HIS A 160 16.34 -24.25 19.48
CA HIS A 160 17.33 -24.62 18.45
C HIS A 160 18.72 -23.98 18.64
N GLY A 161 18.93 -23.22 19.73
CA GLY A 161 20.22 -22.59 20.00
C GLY A 161 20.49 -21.34 19.17
N ARG A 162 21.75 -21.09 18.74
CA ARG A 162 22.15 -19.97 17.93
C ARG A 162 22.18 -20.34 16.45
N GLY A 163 21.62 -19.49 15.60
CA GLY A 163 21.59 -19.71 14.16
C GLY A 163 21.23 -18.42 13.41
N LYS A 164 21.25 -18.47 12.07
CA LYS A 164 20.74 -17.39 11.22
C LYS A 164 19.24 -17.20 11.49
N ILE A 165 18.77 -15.95 11.55
CA ILE A 165 17.35 -15.66 11.80
C ILE A 165 16.43 -16.29 10.74
N SER A 166 16.85 -16.31 9.45
CA SER A 166 16.14 -17.01 8.38
C SER A 166 15.99 -18.52 8.62
N GLY A 167 16.91 -19.12 9.38
CA GLY A 167 16.85 -20.52 9.77
C GLY A 167 15.63 -20.85 10.63
N ALA A 168 15.10 -19.89 11.39
CA ALA A 168 13.90 -20.11 12.21
C ALA A 168 12.67 -20.45 11.35
N LEU A 169 12.53 -19.82 10.19
CA LEU A 169 11.44 -20.13 9.24
C LEU A 169 11.52 -21.57 8.75
N ARG A 170 12.72 -22.06 8.46
CA ARG A 170 12.95 -23.42 7.95
C ARG A 170 12.82 -24.50 9.06
N LEU A 171 13.20 -24.17 10.30
CA LEU A 171 13.19 -25.11 11.45
C LEU A 171 11.80 -25.29 12.06
N GLY A 172 10.96 -24.26 12.05
CA GLY A 172 9.65 -24.31 12.71
C GLY A 172 8.62 -23.36 12.11
N GLY A 173 8.80 -22.99 10.83
CA GLY A 173 7.84 -22.19 10.09
C GLY A 173 7.66 -20.77 10.63
N PRO A 174 6.56 -20.12 10.20
CA PRO A 174 6.25 -18.74 10.61
C PRO A 174 6.18 -18.56 12.13
N SER A 175 5.62 -19.53 12.84
CA SER A 175 5.47 -19.46 14.30
C SER A 175 6.82 -19.34 15.02
N LEU A 176 7.81 -20.13 14.62
CA LEU A 176 9.15 -20.09 15.23
C LEU A 176 9.89 -18.81 14.86
N LEU A 177 9.73 -18.31 13.61
CA LEU A 177 10.29 -17.03 13.21
C LEU A 177 9.67 -15.87 14.02
N ILE A 178 8.36 -15.84 14.20
CA ILE A 178 7.67 -14.86 15.03
C ILE A 178 8.19 -14.92 16.47
N ALA A 179 8.27 -16.11 17.07
CA ALA A 179 8.79 -16.30 18.42
C ALA A 179 10.23 -15.77 18.54
N THR A 180 11.07 -16.07 17.55
CA THR A 180 12.48 -15.64 17.51
C THR A 180 12.56 -14.11 17.48
N ILE A 181 11.78 -13.46 16.60
CA ILE A 181 11.79 -12.00 16.46
C ILE A 181 11.20 -11.33 17.70
N GLN A 182 10.10 -11.84 18.24
CA GLN A 182 9.52 -11.31 19.48
C GLN A 182 10.49 -11.39 20.65
N GLN A 183 11.20 -12.52 20.78
CA GLN A 183 12.23 -12.69 21.83
C GLN A 183 13.41 -11.76 21.63
N LEU A 184 13.85 -11.56 20.38
CA LEU A 184 14.97 -10.70 20.03
C LEU A 184 14.68 -9.21 20.30
N THR A 185 13.49 -8.76 19.90
CA THR A 185 13.15 -7.34 19.82
C THR A 185 12.28 -6.85 20.97
N GLY A 186 11.56 -7.74 21.64
CA GLY A 186 10.48 -7.40 22.55
C GLY A 186 9.30 -6.71 21.87
N VAL A 187 9.24 -6.72 20.54
CA VAL A 187 8.15 -6.14 19.74
C VAL A 187 7.10 -7.22 19.51
N ARG A 188 5.85 -6.92 19.80
CA ARG A 188 4.74 -7.80 19.47
C ARG A 188 4.50 -7.82 17.98
N ILE A 189 4.34 -9.00 17.41
CA ILE A 189 3.89 -9.20 16.03
C ILE A 189 2.38 -9.48 16.05
N ASP A 190 1.61 -8.63 15.39
CA ASP A 190 0.16 -8.73 15.30
C ASP A 190 -0.27 -9.58 14.11
N HIS A 191 0.46 -9.46 12.97
CA HIS A 191 0.17 -10.16 11.73
C HIS A 191 1.45 -10.68 11.07
N TYR A 192 1.27 -11.69 10.22
CA TYR A 192 2.31 -12.25 9.38
C TYR A 192 1.90 -12.18 7.91
N SER A 193 2.81 -11.76 7.06
CA SER A 193 2.58 -11.65 5.62
C SER A 193 3.76 -12.19 4.83
N VAL A 194 3.46 -12.82 3.70
CA VAL A 194 4.44 -13.28 2.73
C VAL A 194 4.18 -12.58 1.40
N VAL A 195 5.21 -12.02 0.81
CA VAL A 195 5.18 -11.49 -0.55
C VAL A 195 5.85 -12.50 -1.47
N ASN A 196 5.13 -12.92 -2.50
CA ASN A 196 5.70 -13.73 -3.57
C ASN A 196 6.48 -12.82 -4.54
N GLU A 197 7.75 -13.11 -4.78
CA GLU A 197 8.63 -12.26 -5.60
C GLU A 197 8.19 -12.18 -7.06
N ALA A 198 7.83 -13.30 -7.67
CA ALA A 198 7.33 -13.33 -9.04
C ALA A 198 5.99 -12.57 -9.16
N GLY A 199 5.12 -12.69 -8.13
CA GLY A 199 3.88 -11.93 -8.04
C GLY A 199 4.14 -10.43 -7.91
N LEU A 200 5.10 -10.04 -7.07
CA LEU A 200 5.52 -8.64 -6.92
C LEU A 200 6.08 -8.07 -8.23
N ALA A 201 6.96 -8.82 -8.89
CA ALA A 201 7.48 -8.42 -10.20
C ALA A 201 6.34 -8.26 -11.23
N SER A 202 5.38 -9.19 -11.25
CA SER A 202 4.22 -9.10 -12.14
C SER A 202 3.36 -7.86 -11.87
N ALA A 203 3.29 -7.41 -10.62
CA ALA A 203 2.55 -6.22 -10.22
C ALA A 203 3.18 -4.91 -10.73
N LEU A 204 4.45 -4.93 -11.16
CA LEU A 204 5.10 -3.77 -11.77
C LEU A 204 4.53 -3.42 -13.15
N GLY A 205 3.95 -4.37 -13.88
CA GLY A 205 3.34 -4.11 -15.19
C GLY A 205 2.23 -3.05 -15.11
N PRO A 206 1.16 -3.30 -14.35
CA PRO A 206 0.11 -2.30 -14.12
C PRO A 206 0.60 -1.00 -13.47
N LEU A 207 1.68 -1.06 -12.68
CA LEU A 207 2.28 0.11 -12.04
C LEU A 207 3.16 0.94 -13.01
N GLY A 208 3.41 0.45 -14.22
CA GLY A 208 4.27 1.12 -15.19
C GLY A 208 5.77 1.02 -14.85
N GLY A 209 6.18 0.00 -14.11
CA GLY A 209 7.55 -0.19 -13.65
C GLY A 209 7.92 0.66 -12.44
N VAL A 210 9.14 0.49 -11.94
CA VAL A 210 9.71 1.25 -10.82
C VAL A 210 11.17 1.60 -11.08
N ASP A 211 11.64 2.66 -10.46
CA ASP A 211 13.02 3.10 -10.56
C ASP A 211 13.81 2.64 -9.33
N VAL A 212 14.95 2.01 -9.60
CA VAL A 212 15.92 1.60 -8.56
C VAL A 212 17.29 2.18 -8.87
N THR A 213 18.09 2.41 -7.85
CA THR A 213 19.46 2.91 -8.04
C THR A 213 20.47 1.85 -7.68
N LEU A 214 21.47 1.69 -8.55
CA LEU A 214 22.61 0.83 -8.30
C LEU A 214 23.87 1.67 -8.07
N PRO A 215 24.71 1.29 -7.09
CA PRO A 215 25.99 1.98 -6.86
C PRO A 215 27.02 1.69 -7.96
N ALA A 216 26.88 0.57 -8.65
CA ALA A 216 27.76 0.13 -9.74
C ALA A 216 26.97 -0.62 -10.80
N ALA A 217 27.48 -0.66 -12.02
CA ALA A 217 26.88 -1.47 -13.08
C ALA A 217 26.92 -2.96 -12.73
N ALA A 218 25.87 -3.68 -13.13
CA ALA A 218 25.71 -5.10 -12.87
C ALA A 218 25.09 -5.82 -14.07
N THR A 219 25.28 -7.13 -14.15
CA THR A 219 24.69 -7.94 -15.21
C THR A 219 24.03 -9.17 -14.58
N SER A 220 22.81 -9.49 -15.00
CA SER A 220 22.09 -10.70 -14.63
C SER A 220 21.55 -11.38 -15.90
N GLY A 221 22.08 -12.53 -16.21
CA GLY A 221 21.75 -13.20 -17.47
C GLY A 221 22.07 -12.30 -18.69
N ARG A 222 21.03 -11.93 -19.42
CA ARG A 222 21.14 -11.01 -20.59
C ARG A 222 20.84 -9.56 -20.26
N VAL A 223 20.40 -9.27 -19.04
CA VAL A 223 20.02 -7.92 -18.61
C VAL A 223 21.23 -7.20 -18.03
N ARG A 224 21.46 -5.97 -18.49
CA ARG A 224 22.51 -5.07 -18.00
C ARG A 224 21.88 -3.93 -17.24
N PHE A 225 22.33 -3.71 -16.03
CA PHE A 225 21.96 -2.58 -15.20
C PHE A 225 23.12 -1.57 -15.16
N HIS A 226 22.78 -0.30 -15.23
CA HIS A 226 23.78 0.78 -15.17
C HIS A 226 24.04 1.20 -13.72
N ALA A 227 25.19 1.79 -13.45
CA ALA A 227 25.37 2.59 -12.25
C ALA A 227 24.40 3.79 -12.29
N GLY A 228 23.74 4.09 -11.18
CA GLY A 228 22.68 5.10 -11.12
C GLY A 228 21.28 4.51 -11.26
N VAL A 229 20.35 5.32 -11.74
CA VAL A 229 18.92 4.98 -11.82
C VAL A 229 18.64 4.01 -12.96
N ASN A 230 17.93 2.94 -12.69
CA ASN A 230 17.45 1.95 -13.66
C ASN A 230 15.93 1.81 -13.53
N HIS A 231 15.22 1.95 -14.64
CA HIS A 231 13.80 1.66 -14.71
C HIS A 231 13.59 0.16 -14.89
N LEU A 232 12.90 -0.47 -13.92
CA LEU A 232 12.63 -1.90 -13.93
C LEU A 232 11.21 -2.19 -14.42
N SER A 233 11.12 -2.95 -15.50
CA SER A 233 9.88 -3.63 -15.90
C SER A 233 9.64 -4.87 -15.02
N SER A 234 8.48 -5.52 -15.20
CA SER A 234 8.20 -6.82 -14.56
C SER A 234 9.28 -7.88 -14.82
N ALA A 235 9.79 -7.94 -16.04
CA ALA A 235 10.83 -8.91 -16.39
C ALA A 235 12.20 -8.56 -15.80
N ASP A 236 12.51 -7.27 -15.71
CA ASP A 236 13.79 -6.80 -15.18
C ASP A 236 13.86 -6.93 -13.66
N ALA A 237 12.72 -6.84 -12.95
CA ALA A 237 12.67 -6.93 -11.51
C ALA A 237 13.17 -8.28 -10.97
N LEU A 238 12.78 -9.39 -11.58
CA LEU A 238 13.30 -10.73 -11.23
C LEU A 238 14.79 -10.83 -11.49
N ASN A 239 15.25 -10.39 -12.67
CA ASN A 239 16.69 -10.36 -12.99
C ASN A 239 17.46 -9.46 -12.03
N TYR A 240 16.84 -8.39 -11.54
CA TYR A 240 17.45 -7.49 -10.57
C TYR A 240 17.63 -8.14 -9.19
N THR A 241 16.68 -8.91 -8.70
CA THR A 241 16.73 -9.56 -7.39
C THR A 241 17.49 -10.89 -7.40
N GLU A 242 17.50 -11.64 -8.52
CA GLU A 242 18.05 -12.98 -8.65
C GLU A 242 19.46 -13.05 -9.27
N GLN A 243 20.27 -12.00 -9.14
CA GLN A 243 21.62 -12.03 -9.73
C GLN A 243 22.49 -13.12 -9.10
N PRO A 244 23.03 -14.08 -9.87
CA PRO A 244 23.78 -15.23 -9.34
C PRO A 244 25.08 -14.85 -8.62
N THR A 245 25.61 -13.65 -8.90
CA THR A 245 26.89 -13.16 -8.34
C THR A 245 26.72 -12.44 -7.01
N LEU A 246 25.49 -12.22 -6.54
CA LEU A 246 25.22 -11.54 -5.28
C LEU A 246 25.44 -12.49 -4.09
N SER A 247 25.95 -11.94 -3.00
CA SER A 247 25.89 -12.59 -1.68
C SER A 247 24.44 -12.63 -1.15
N GLU A 248 24.17 -13.43 -0.13
CA GLU A 248 22.86 -13.43 0.56
C GLU A 248 22.46 -12.01 1.01
N GLU A 249 23.43 -11.21 1.49
CA GLU A 249 23.22 -9.81 1.86
C GLU A 249 22.89 -8.94 0.63
N GLY A 250 23.58 -9.15 -0.49
CA GLY A 250 23.30 -8.45 -1.76
C GLY A 250 21.90 -8.73 -2.27
N HIS A 251 21.41 -9.96 -2.22
CA HIS A 251 20.04 -10.31 -2.57
C HIS A 251 19.03 -9.59 -1.66
N ALA A 252 19.27 -9.61 -0.33
CA ALA A 252 18.40 -8.93 0.62
C ALA A 252 18.32 -7.42 0.37
N LEU A 253 19.45 -6.77 0.09
CA LEU A 253 19.49 -5.35 -0.24
C LEU A 253 18.70 -5.02 -1.53
N ARG A 254 18.81 -5.89 -2.55
CA ARG A 254 18.05 -5.72 -3.80
C ARG A 254 16.54 -5.89 -3.60
N GLN A 255 16.13 -6.88 -2.84
CA GLN A 255 14.71 -7.09 -2.49
C GLN A 255 14.16 -5.91 -1.69
N GLN A 256 14.92 -5.38 -0.74
CA GLN A 256 14.55 -4.18 0.02
C GLN A 256 14.43 -2.95 -0.88
N ALA A 257 15.39 -2.75 -1.79
CA ALA A 257 15.36 -1.63 -2.73
C ALA A 257 14.14 -1.71 -3.67
N LEU A 258 13.85 -2.90 -4.19
CA LEU A 258 12.66 -3.13 -5.02
C LEU A 258 11.36 -2.86 -4.24
N LEU A 259 11.23 -3.43 -3.03
CA LEU A 259 10.07 -3.20 -2.17
C LEU A 259 9.89 -1.71 -1.88
N ARG A 260 10.98 -1.01 -1.57
CA ARG A 260 10.95 0.42 -1.35
C ARG A 260 10.47 1.18 -2.58
N ALA A 261 11.06 0.90 -3.76
CA ALA A 261 10.70 1.56 -5.01
C ALA A 261 9.21 1.36 -5.34
N VAL A 262 8.68 0.16 -5.09
CA VAL A 262 7.25 -0.14 -5.24
C VAL A 262 6.40 0.70 -4.29
N LEU A 263 6.76 0.76 -3.01
CA LEU A 263 6.00 1.54 -2.02
C LEU A 263 6.08 3.05 -2.29
N ASP A 264 7.23 3.53 -2.73
CA ASP A 264 7.43 4.92 -3.14
C ASP A 264 6.55 5.27 -4.34
N LYS A 265 6.51 4.41 -5.35
CA LYS A 265 5.64 4.57 -6.52
C LYS A 265 4.16 4.56 -6.12
N LEU A 266 3.73 3.59 -5.31
CA LEU A 266 2.35 3.52 -4.81
C LEU A 266 1.95 4.73 -3.97
N ALA A 267 2.88 5.32 -3.21
CA ALA A 267 2.62 6.51 -2.41
C ALA A 267 2.45 7.77 -3.26
N HIS A 268 3.09 7.84 -4.43
CA HIS A 268 3.05 8.99 -5.34
C HIS A 268 2.00 8.84 -6.44
N GLU A 269 1.62 7.62 -6.79
CA GLU A 269 0.57 7.39 -7.78
C GLU A 269 -0.79 7.86 -7.22
N HIS A 270 -1.43 8.75 -7.96
CA HIS A 270 -2.80 9.19 -7.67
C HIS A 270 -3.79 8.07 -8.06
N LEU A 271 -3.80 6.97 -7.29
CA LEU A 271 -4.68 5.81 -7.53
C LEU A 271 -6.17 6.18 -7.64
N LEU A 272 -6.56 7.35 -7.15
CA LEU A 272 -7.92 7.87 -7.21
C LEU A 272 -8.26 8.57 -8.55
N GLY A 273 -7.25 8.85 -9.38
CA GLY A 273 -7.43 9.56 -10.66
C GLY A 273 -7.95 8.67 -11.78
N ASP A 274 -7.57 7.39 -11.77
CA ASP A 274 -8.01 6.36 -12.73
C ASP A 274 -8.41 5.08 -12.00
N PRO A 275 -9.71 4.84 -11.79
CA PRO A 275 -10.20 3.66 -11.09
C PRO A 275 -9.83 2.32 -11.76
N VAL A 276 -9.64 2.30 -13.08
CA VAL A 276 -9.31 1.07 -13.83
C VAL A 276 -7.87 0.68 -13.58
N SER A 277 -6.93 1.63 -13.71
CA SER A 277 -5.52 1.42 -13.40
C SER A 277 -5.32 1.09 -11.92
N ALA A 278 -6.00 1.80 -11.01
CA ALA A 278 -5.97 1.50 -9.58
C ALA A 278 -6.43 0.07 -9.27
N PHE A 279 -7.52 -0.38 -9.90
CA PHE A 279 -7.99 -1.75 -9.74
C PHE A 279 -6.95 -2.77 -10.29
N GLY A 280 -6.35 -2.51 -11.45
CA GLY A 280 -5.31 -3.35 -12.05
C GLY A 280 -4.11 -3.52 -11.11
N ILE A 281 -3.62 -2.42 -10.55
CA ILE A 281 -2.51 -2.39 -9.59
C ILE A 281 -2.87 -3.20 -8.33
N LEU A 282 -4.00 -2.89 -7.69
CA LEU A 282 -4.44 -3.57 -6.48
C LEU A 282 -4.69 -5.06 -6.71
N ASN A 283 -5.26 -5.43 -7.86
CA ASN A 283 -5.48 -6.83 -8.24
C ASN A 283 -4.16 -7.61 -8.38
N ALA A 284 -3.14 -7.01 -8.96
CA ALA A 284 -1.82 -7.63 -9.09
C ALA A 284 -1.14 -7.79 -7.70
N PHE A 285 -1.17 -6.74 -6.86
CA PHE A 285 -0.59 -6.80 -5.52
C PHE A 285 -1.29 -7.79 -4.60
N THR A 286 -2.63 -7.87 -4.64
CA THR A 286 -3.37 -8.83 -3.79
C THR A 286 -3.08 -10.28 -4.16
N LYS A 287 -2.77 -10.57 -5.43
CA LYS A 287 -2.34 -11.90 -5.87
C LYS A 287 -0.93 -12.26 -5.41
N ALA A 288 -0.06 -11.27 -5.22
CA ALA A 288 1.30 -11.46 -4.73
C ALA A 288 1.37 -11.65 -3.21
N LEU A 289 0.28 -11.37 -2.48
CA LEU A 289 0.26 -11.30 -1.04
C LEU A 289 -0.44 -12.50 -0.41
N SER A 290 0.24 -13.14 0.56
CA SER A 290 -0.37 -14.09 1.49
C SER A 290 -0.31 -13.52 2.89
N VAL A 291 -1.36 -13.72 3.69
CA VAL A 291 -1.45 -13.17 5.05
C VAL A 291 -1.99 -14.20 6.03
N ASP A 292 -1.70 -14.03 7.31
CA ASP A 292 -2.28 -14.88 8.35
C ASP A 292 -3.82 -14.79 8.38
N SER A 293 -4.47 -15.87 8.83
CA SER A 293 -5.95 -15.96 8.84
C SER A 293 -6.63 -14.98 9.83
N ASN A 294 -5.88 -14.43 10.79
CA ASN A 294 -6.41 -13.44 11.74
C ASN A 294 -6.34 -12.01 11.18
N PHE A 295 -5.63 -11.80 10.06
CA PHE A 295 -5.55 -10.50 9.41
C PHE A 295 -6.82 -10.23 8.62
N THR A 296 -7.80 -9.61 9.24
CA THR A 296 -9.13 -9.39 8.66
C THR A 296 -9.12 -8.47 7.44
N ASN A 297 -10.10 -8.63 6.56
CA ASN A 297 -10.25 -7.76 5.38
C ASN A 297 -10.37 -6.28 5.76
N GLY A 298 -11.07 -5.96 6.85
CA GLY A 298 -11.17 -4.59 7.35
C GLY A 298 -9.82 -4.00 7.78
N GLN A 299 -8.94 -4.81 8.37
CA GLN A 299 -7.57 -4.39 8.72
C GLN A 299 -6.71 -4.20 7.47
N LEU A 300 -6.82 -5.09 6.47
CA LEU A 300 -6.15 -4.96 5.18
C LEU A 300 -6.58 -3.70 4.43
N GLN A 301 -7.87 -3.41 4.38
CA GLN A 301 -8.38 -2.17 3.81
C GLN A 301 -7.88 -0.94 4.58
N SER A 302 -7.83 -1.02 5.91
CA SER A 302 -7.25 0.03 6.74
C SER A 302 -5.76 0.24 6.43
N LEU A 303 -5.00 -0.85 6.27
CA LEU A 303 -3.58 -0.78 5.88
C LEU A 303 -3.43 -0.13 4.51
N ALA A 304 -4.22 -0.55 3.52
CA ALA A 304 -4.19 0.01 2.17
C ALA A 304 -4.43 1.54 2.14
N LYS A 305 -5.37 2.03 2.96
CA LYS A 305 -5.63 3.47 3.12
C LYS A 305 -4.45 4.24 3.74
N HIS A 306 -3.55 3.55 4.41
CA HIS A 306 -2.43 4.14 5.13
C HIS A 306 -1.07 3.78 4.52
N LEU A 307 -1.02 3.20 3.32
CA LEU A 307 0.24 2.86 2.64
C LEU A 307 1.14 4.08 2.41
N ASN A 308 0.55 5.25 2.19
CA ASN A 308 1.28 6.52 2.09
C ASN A 308 2.08 6.88 3.36
N LEU A 309 1.72 6.31 4.53
CA LEU A 309 2.48 6.49 5.78
C LEU A 309 3.80 5.71 5.79
N LEU A 310 3.98 4.79 4.85
CA LEU A 310 5.19 4.00 4.66
C LEU A 310 6.07 4.58 3.55
N GLY A 311 5.66 5.65 2.88
CA GLY A 311 6.44 6.33 1.85
C GLY A 311 7.57 7.19 2.44
N PRO A 312 8.50 7.69 1.59
CA PRO A 312 9.72 8.38 2.02
C PRO A 312 9.45 9.66 2.81
N SER A 313 8.33 10.34 2.54
CA SER A 313 7.98 11.61 3.19
C SER A 313 7.42 11.46 4.61
N SER A 314 6.89 10.30 4.96
CA SER A 314 6.17 10.07 6.22
C SER A 314 6.58 8.80 6.95
N GLY A 315 7.27 7.88 6.26
CA GLY A 315 7.77 6.62 6.79
C GLY A 315 9.28 6.60 6.97
N ALA A 316 9.76 5.70 7.81
CA ALA A 316 11.18 5.43 7.97
C ALA A 316 11.50 4.03 7.42
N PHE A 317 12.48 3.97 6.51
CA PHE A 317 13.08 2.71 6.08
C PHE A 317 14.41 2.53 6.81
N VAL A 318 14.47 1.57 7.71
CA VAL A 318 15.62 1.35 8.59
C VAL A 318 16.07 -0.11 8.46
N THR A 319 17.37 -0.31 8.35
CA THR A 319 17.97 -1.64 8.50
C THR A 319 18.50 -1.79 9.92
N ALA A 320 18.21 -2.92 10.55
CA ALA A 320 18.75 -3.23 11.87
C ALA A 320 20.29 -3.17 11.83
N PRO A 321 20.94 -2.44 12.76
CA PRO A 321 22.38 -2.30 12.75
C PRO A 321 23.06 -3.63 13.05
N VAL A 322 23.73 -4.19 12.05
CA VAL A 322 24.44 -5.48 12.10
C VAL A 322 25.88 -5.29 11.63
N SER A 323 26.81 -5.95 12.28
CA SER A 323 28.19 -6.09 11.85
C SER A 323 28.64 -7.54 12.04
N ASN A 324 29.28 -8.12 11.04
CA ASN A 324 29.69 -9.51 11.04
C ASN A 324 28.57 -10.48 11.48
N ARG A 325 27.36 -10.26 10.98
CA ARG A 325 26.12 -11.00 11.30
C ARG A 325 25.64 -10.89 12.75
N HIS A 326 26.19 -9.96 13.52
CA HIS A 326 25.78 -9.71 14.91
C HIS A 326 25.14 -8.33 15.02
N LEU A 327 24.08 -8.24 15.81
CA LEU A 327 23.43 -6.96 16.11
C LEU A 327 24.38 -6.06 16.91
N ILE A 328 24.58 -4.83 16.41
CA ILE A 328 25.40 -3.81 17.07
C ILE A 328 24.64 -3.27 18.28
N GLN A 329 25.22 -3.40 19.47
CA GLN A 329 24.67 -2.82 20.69
C GLN A 329 25.43 -1.53 21.06
N PRO A 330 24.75 -0.47 21.53
CA PRO A 330 23.34 -0.41 21.98
C PRO A 330 22.32 -0.04 20.91
N ALA A 331 22.74 0.31 19.67
CA ALA A 331 21.86 0.84 18.60
C ALA A 331 20.65 -0.07 18.33
N SER A 332 20.86 -1.40 18.28
CA SER A 332 19.74 -2.33 18.06
C SER A 332 18.71 -2.27 19.19
N ARG A 333 19.13 -2.15 20.45
CA ARG A 333 18.20 -2.00 21.58
C ARG A 333 17.40 -0.68 21.51
N GLN A 334 18.05 0.38 21.06
CA GLN A 334 17.37 1.68 20.83
C GLN A 334 16.36 1.58 19.71
N LEU A 335 16.69 0.89 18.61
CA LEU A 335 15.76 0.62 17.51
C LEU A 335 14.52 -0.15 17.98
N TRP A 336 14.72 -1.26 18.72
CA TRP A 336 13.59 -2.04 19.25
C TRP A 336 12.73 -1.24 20.22
N LYS A 337 13.35 -0.40 21.05
CA LYS A 337 12.62 0.55 21.90
C LYS A 337 11.83 1.56 21.05
N ALA A 338 12.43 2.08 20.00
CA ALA A 338 11.79 3.04 19.11
C ALA A 338 10.54 2.45 18.41
N ILE A 339 10.59 1.18 17.97
CA ILE A 339 9.40 0.50 17.42
C ILE A 339 8.29 0.41 18.47
N ARG A 340 8.62 -0.03 19.69
CA ARG A 340 7.62 -0.17 20.77
C ARG A 340 6.95 1.15 21.20
N HIS A 341 7.57 2.28 20.90
CA HIS A 341 7.09 3.62 21.29
C HIS A 341 6.72 4.50 20.09
N ASP A 342 6.48 3.93 18.92
CA ASP A 342 6.11 4.68 17.70
C ASP A 342 7.12 5.79 17.31
N ALA A 343 8.40 5.58 17.60
CA ALA A 343 9.46 6.58 17.53
C ALA A 343 10.55 6.26 16.49
N VAL A 344 10.29 5.34 15.53
CA VAL A 344 11.32 4.89 14.55
C VAL A 344 11.82 6.06 13.70
N ALA A 345 10.96 7.00 13.32
CA ALA A 345 11.39 8.19 12.57
C ALA A 345 12.37 9.08 13.38
N ALA A 346 12.22 9.15 14.70
CA ALA A 346 13.17 9.86 15.56
C ALA A 346 14.50 9.11 15.66
N PHE A 347 14.46 7.78 15.79
CA PHE A 347 15.64 6.93 15.76
C PHE A 347 16.41 7.09 14.44
N ALA A 348 15.72 7.06 13.29
CA ALA A 348 16.31 7.20 11.97
C ALA A 348 17.07 8.55 11.80
N ARG A 349 16.55 9.63 12.39
CA ARG A 349 17.25 10.92 12.38
C ARG A 349 18.52 10.94 13.25
N GLN A 350 18.55 10.16 14.32
CA GLN A 350 19.71 10.03 15.21
C GLN A 350 20.76 9.05 14.67
N HIS A 351 20.33 8.12 13.83
CA HIS A 351 21.13 7.04 13.26
C HIS A 351 20.99 7.00 11.73
N PRO A 352 21.41 8.05 11.00
CA PRO A 352 21.26 8.13 9.55
C PRO A 352 21.97 6.99 8.80
N GLU A 353 23.01 6.41 9.39
CA GLU A 353 23.73 5.24 8.87
C GLU A 353 22.85 3.96 8.77
N THR A 354 21.76 3.90 9.53
CA THR A 354 20.81 2.77 9.51
C THR A 354 19.70 2.98 8.50
N VAL A 355 19.54 4.19 8.00
CA VAL A 355 18.47 4.50 7.03
C VAL A 355 18.86 3.90 5.68
N THR A 356 18.03 3.01 5.16
CA THR A 356 18.19 2.51 3.80
C THR A 356 18.10 3.70 2.84
N PRO A 357 19.14 4.00 2.03
CA PRO A 357 19.11 5.17 1.16
C PRO A 357 17.91 5.12 0.21
N ALA A 358 17.28 6.28 0.01
CA ALA A 358 16.39 6.44 -1.11
C ALA A 358 17.21 6.31 -2.40
N ALA A 359 16.59 5.86 -3.49
CA ALA A 359 17.18 6.11 -4.78
C ALA A 359 17.51 7.61 -4.86
N PRO A 360 18.72 8.03 -5.29
CA PRO A 360 18.97 9.43 -5.52
C PRO A 360 17.94 9.95 -6.52
N SER A 361 17.31 11.06 -6.15
CA SER A 361 16.41 11.85 -6.99
C SER A 361 17.15 12.39 -8.21
#